data_ebb87f57a6feb25083207f95c6f11dbf
#
_entry.id   ebb87f57a6feb25083207f95c6f11dbf
#
_cell.length_a   1.000
_cell.length_b   1.000
_cell.length_c   1.000
_cell.angle_alpha   90.00
_cell.angle_beta   90.00
_cell.angle_gamma   90.00
#
_symmetry.space_group_name_H-M   'P 1'
#
loop_
_entity.id
_entity.type
_entity.pdbx_description
1 polymer ?
#
loop_
_entity_poly.entity_id
_entity_poly.type
_entity_poly.pdbx_seq_one_letter_code
_entity_poly.pdbx_strand_id
1 'polypeptide(L)'
;DLPDIERLLEGNDILNTEDGYEEMVDILSNLLMTPVNVNMAGFDSLKMLFLLSDSQIDQLLEFRKKYGNFLHINELLLVPGIGKKDLENIRSFITLGHPEVQDRVKAIRLRSRQELLTRAKVSLPLQEGYTTYSPVDFDTRKEYERKVDNRFHGPPVGLLLKYKATIGQHLQAGLTLENDPGEGYFTRYQKTGFDFLSAHISIHTDRFFQRILLGNYRLQWGQGLVAWGGFASGKSDVVVGNEKSGKGFSPYTSADENNYLKGVALTLKPCRQVTADVFFSRKKTDGNIVQADTLAEEDLLSVSLYESGYHRNNNECRKKHTLEELTTGGAVHWNAPAFKLGLNALYYDFKPALMIGDRIYQQYNDTGHKRFLMSVDYKTSFRGIYWFGETAFSGIGSWATINGLRWGNSFLSACLLYRRYDKKYISHYAAGFGEYSNTSNEEGVYFC
;
A
#
# COMPACT_ATOMS: atom_id res chain seq x y z
N ASP A 1 26.36 -8.00 12.70
CA ASP A 1 26.33 -6.67 12.08
C ASP A 1 25.04 -6.61 11.25
N LEU A 2 24.11 -5.75 11.69
CA LEU A 2 22.90 -5.47 10.93
C LEU A 2 23.31 -4.85 9.58
N PRO A 3 22.80 -5.34 8.45
CA PRO A 3 23.04 -4.66 7.19
C PRO A 3 22.49 -3.24 7.35
N ASP A 4 23.29 -2.30 6.90
CA ASP A 4 22.89 -0.91 6.84
C ASP A 4 21.77 -0.79 5.80
N ILE A 5 20.52 -0.81 6.29
CA ILE A 5 19.31 -0.74 5.43
C ILE A 5 19.37 0.54 4.61
N GLU A 6 19.84 1.65 5.22
CA GLU A 6 20.00 2.93 4.52
C GLU A 6 20.95 2.79 3.33
N ARG A 7 22.08 2.11 3.50
CA ARG A 7 23.03 1.87 2.42
C ARG A 7 22.48 0.99 1.29
N LEU A 8 21.58 0.03 1.61
CA LEU A 8 20.92 -0.81 0.60
C LEU A 8 19.89 -0.03 -0.20
N LEU A 9 19.36 1.04 0.40
CA LEU A 9 18.36 1.91 -0.20
C LEU A 9 19.00 3.09 -0.95
N GLU A 10 20.25 3.48 -0.63
CA GLU A 10 20.99 4.49 -1.37
C GLU A 10 21.18 4.07 -2.83
N GLY A 11 20.64 4.85 -3.76
CA GLY A 11 20.76 4.62 -5.20
C GLY A 11 19.54 3.99 -5.88
N ASN A 12 18.44 3.80 -5.16
CA ASN A 12 17.16 3.43 -5.77
C ASN A 12 16.27 4.66 -5.92
N ASP A 13 16.02 5.12 -7.15
CA ASP A 13 15.10 6.23 -7.47
C ASP A 13 13.64 5.99 -6.99
N ILE A 14 13.35 4.77 -6.55
CA ILE A 14 12.07 4.34 -5.96
C ILE A 14 11.78 5.07 -4.63
N LEU A 15 12.80 5.69 -4.01
CA LEU A 15 12.73 6.25 -2.65
C LEU A 15 12.41 7.75 -2.59
N ASN A 16 11.99 8.35 -3.69
CA ASN A 16 11.71 9.78 -3.75
C ASN A 16 10.43 10.20 -2.99
N THR A 17 9.69 9.24 -2.41
CA THR A 17 8.55 9.51 -1.54
C THR A 17 8.81 8.96 -0.13
N GLU A 18 8.47 9.74 0.91
CA GLU A 18 8.64 9.38 2.32
C GLU A 18 7.93 8.04 2.64
N ASP A 19 6.72 7.84 2.11
CA ASP A 19 5.94 6.60 2.28
C ASP A 19 6.59 5.38 1.61
N GLY A 20 7.20 5.54 0.44
CA GLY A 20 7.91 4.46 -0.27
C GLY A 20 9.14 3.99 0.51
N TYR A 21 9.89 4.93 1.09
CA TYR A 21 11.03 4.62 1.95
C TYR A 21 10.61 3.85 3.21
N GLU A 22 9.59 4.33 3.92
CA GLU A 22 9.09 3.66 5.13
C GLU A 22 8.57 2.25 4.85
N GLU A 23 7.84 2.05 3.75
CA GLU A 23 7.35 0.72 3.37
C GLU A 23 8.52 -0.23 3.06
N MET A 24 9.55 0.23 2.37
CA MET A 24 10.74 -0.57 2.06
C MET A 24 11.53 -0.94 3.32
N VAL A 25 11.73 -0.01 4.24
CA VAL A 25 12.35 -0.26 5.56
C VAL A 25 11.55 -1.30 6.34
N ASP A 26 10.23 -1.22 6.34
CA ASP A 26 9.35 -2.20 6.99
C ASP A 26 9.47 -3.59 6.36
N ILE A 27 9.55 -3.69 5.04
CA ILE A 27 9.72 -4.97 4.34
C ILE A 27 11.08 -5.59 4.68
N LEU A 28 12.16 -4.83 4.57
CA LEU A 28 13.50 -5.32 4.89
C LEU A 28 13.64 -5.71 6.37
N SER A 29 13.07 -4.91 7.28
CA SER A 29 13.03 -5.24 8.70
C SER A 29 12.27 -6.54 8.98
N ASN A 30 11.16 -6.78 8.29
CA ASN A 30 10.42 -8.03 8.40
C ASN A 30 11.23 -9.22 7.85
N LEU A 31 11.94 -9.03 6.73
CA LEU A 31 12.79 -10.07 6.15
C LEU A 31 13.99 -10.42 7.03
N LEU A 32 14.55 -9.47 7.79
CA LEU A 32 15.56 -9.75 8.81
C LEU A 32 15.02 -10.66 9.91
N MET A 33 13.75 -10.49 10.28
CA MET A 33 13.09 -11.30 11.31
C MET A 33 12.68 -12.67 10.83
N THR A 34 12.25 -12.74 9.57
CA THR A 34 11.75 -13.94 8.92
C THR A 34 12.47 -14.15 7.59
N PRO A 35 13.76 -14.57 7.62
CA PRO A 35 14.54 -14.76 6.41
C PRO A 35 13.86 -15.73 5.45
N VAL A 36 13.92 -15.43 4.17
CA VAL A 36 13.36 -16.26 3.11
C VAL A 36 14.15 -17.56 2.99
N ASN A 37 13.49 -18.70 3.10
CA ASN A 37 14.14 -19.99 2.89
C ASN A 37 14.35 -20.24 1.39
N VAL A 38 15.58 -20.07 0.90
CA VAL A 38 15.93 -20.20 -0.51
C VAL A 38 15.64 -21.60 -1.07
N ASN A 39 15.69 -22.64 -0.23
CA ASN A 39 15.39 -24.00 -0.65
C ASN A 39 13.90 -24.29 -0.82
N MET A 40 13.04 -23.48 -0.22
CA MET A 40 11.58 -23.66 -0.26
C MET A 40 10.85 -22.54 -1.00
N ALA A 41 11.45 -21.35 -1.09
CA ALA A 41 10.83 -20.18 -1.67
C ALA A 41 10.54 -20.38 -3.16
N GLY A 42 9.38 -19.91 -3.58
CA GLY A 42 9.03 -19.72 -4.98
C GLY A 42 9.49 -18.35 -5.49
N PHE A 43 9.25 -18.09 -6.79
CA PHE A 43 9.62 -16.85 -7.46
C PHE A 43 9.14 -15.61 -6.69
N ASP A 44 7.86 -15.53 -6.32
CA ASP A 44 7.31 -14.35 -5.64
C ASP A 44 7.90 -14.11 -4.26
N SER A 45 8.20 -15.19 -3.51
CA SER A 45 8.84 -15.05 -2.21
C SER A 45 10.28 -14.53 -2.32
N LEU A 46 11.01 -14.93 -3.36
CA LEU A 46 12.34 -14.41 -3.65
C LEU A 46 12.28 -12.98 -4.20
N LYS A 47 11.27 -12.66 -5.00
CA LYS A 47 11.05 -11.30 -5.50
C LYS A 47 10.77 -10.30 -4.38
N MET A 48 10.19 -10.74 -3.25
CA MET A 48 10.02 -9.88 -2.06
C MET A 48 11.33 -9.40 -1.44
N LEU A 49 12.46 -10.01 -1.76
CA LEU A 49 13.79 -9.54 -1.32
C LEU A 49 14.17 -8.20 -1.97
N PHE A 50 13.63 -7.85 -3.14
CA PHE A 50 13.92 -6.62 -3.94
C PHE A 50 15.40 -6.43 -4.30
N LEU A 51 16.27 -7.32 -3.85
CA LEU A 51 17.72 -7.25 -3.97
C LEU A 51 18.26 -8.17 -5.07
N LEU A 52 17.38 -9.00 -5.67
CA LEU A 52 17.69 -9.87 -6.80
C LEU A 52 16.83 -9.49 -7.99
N SER A 53 17.43 -9.46 -9.16
CA SER A 53 16.69 -9.34 -10.42
C SER A 53 15.89 -10.61 -10.70
N ASP A 54 14.85 -10.50 -11.51
CA ASP A 54 14.03 -11.65 -11.89
C ASP A 54 14.85 -12.73 -12.60
N SER A 55 15.83 -12.32 -13.41
CA SER A 55 16.77 -13.27 -14.07
C SER A 55 17.60 -14.04 -13.03
N GLN A 56 18.09 -13.37 -11.99
CA GLN A 56 18.82 -14.03 -10.91
C GLN A 56 17.93 -15.00 -10.13
N ILE A 57 16.67 -14.61 -9.89
CA ILE A 57 15.68 -15.49 -9.24
C ILE A 57 15.40 -16.73 -10.08
N ASP A 58 15.20 -16.56 -11.38
CA ASP A 58 14.98 -17.71 -12.28
C ASP A 58 16.17 -18.64 -12.34
N GLN A 59 17.39 -18.09 -12.50
CA GLN A 59 18.63 -18.89 -12.49
C GLN A 59 18.78 -19.64 -11.16
N LEU A 60 18.42 -19.02 -10.05
CA LEU A 60 18.43 -19.66 -8.74
C LEU A 60 17.44 -20.82 -8.66
N LEU A 61 16.21 -20.62 -9.16
CA LEU A 61 15.18 -21.67 -9.19
C LEU A 61 15.55 -22.81 -10.14
N GLU A 62 16.10 -22.50 -11.32
CA GLU A 62 16.60 -23.52 -12.27
C GLU A 62 17.79 -24.27 -11.70
N PHE A 63 18.76 -23.59 -11.07
CA PHE A 63 19.88 -24.20 -10.41
C PHE A 63 19.42 -25.18 -9.34
N ARG A 64 18.50 -24.76 -8.48
CA ARG A 64 17.89 -25.61 -7.44
C ARG A 64 17.18 -26.83 -8.05
N LYS A 65 16.46 -26.66 -9.14
CA LYS A 65 15.78 -27.75 -9.84
C LYS A 65 16.76 -28.77 -10.43
N LYS A 66 17.90 -28.31 -10.90
CA LYS A 66 18.91 -29.15 -11.57
C LYS A 66 19.84 -29.85 -10.61
N TYR A 67 20.28 -29.15 -9.56
CA TYR A 67 21.35 -29.63 -8.67
C TYR A 67 20.84 -29.98 -7.26
N GLY A 68 19.59 -29.69 -6.94
CA GLY A 68 19.02 -29.92 -5.62
C GLY A 68 19.11 -28.70 -4.69
N ASN A 69 18.84 -28.94 -3.42
CA ASN A 69 18.84 -27.90 -2.40
C ASN A 69 20.26 -27.42 -2.09
N PHE A 70 20.39 -26.11 -1.84
CA PHE A 70 21.64 -25.52 -1.37
C PHE A 70 21.97 -26.01 0.05
N LEU A 71 23.19 -26.42 0.29
CA LEU A 71 23.67 -26.86 1.58
C LEU A 71 24.42 -25.75 2.32
N HIS A 72 25.07 -24.87 1.58
CA HIS A 72 25.79 -23.73 2.12
C HIS A 72 25.45 -22.43 1.37
N ILE A 73 25.38 -21.32 2.10
CA ILE A 73 24.96 -20.02 1.53
C ILE A 73 25.89 -19.54 0.40
N ASN A 74 27.17 -19.89 0.47
CA ASN A 74 28.15 -19.54 -0.59
C ASN A 74 27.93 -20.31 -1.90
N GLU A 75 27.12 -21.38 -1.91
CA GLU A 75 26.76 -22.07 -3.16
C GLU A 75 25.89 -21.21 -4.06
N LEU A 76 25.25 -20.17 -3.53
CA LEU A 76 24.56 -19.18 -4.34
C LEU A 76 25.48 -18.45 -5.32
N LEU A 77 26.79 -18.38 -5.06
CA LEU A 77 27.76 -17.84 -6.00
C LEU A 77 27.98 -18.73 -7.24
N LEU A 78 27.51 -19.97 -7.22
CA LEU A 78 27.54 -20.87 -8.38
C LEU A 78 26.35 -20.64 -9.31
N VAL A 79 25.34 -19.90 -8.85
CA VAL A 79 24.16 -19.53 -9.66
C VAL A 79 24.58 -18.45 -10.65
N PRO A 80 24.37 -18.66 -11.97
CA PRO A 80 24.69 -17.65 -12.97
C PRO A 80 24.02 -16.30 -12.66
N GLY A 81 24.81 -15.24 -12.70
CA GLY A 81 24.30 -13.88 -12.46
C GLY A 81 24.28 -13.44 -11.00
N ILE A 82 24.56 -14.30 -10.03
CA ILE A 82 24.69 -13.92 -8.62
C ILE A 82 26.17 -13.69 -8.28
N GLY A 83 26.54 -12.45 -8.01
CA GLY A 83 27.89 -12.05 -7.62
C GLY A 83 28.10 -11.96 -6.10
N LYS A 84 29.33 -11.67 -5.68
CA LYS A 84 29.67 -11.49 -4.26
C LYS A 84 28.85 -10.35 -3.62
N LYS A 85 28.67 -9.23 -4.35
CA LYS A 85 27.92 -8.07 -3.88
C LYS A 85 26.45 -8.42 -3.66
N ASP A 86 25.84 -9.18 -4.59
CA ASP A 86 24.44 -9.61 -4.46
C ASP A 86 24.28 -10.52 -3.25
N LEU A 87 25.21 -11.48 -3.05
CA LEU A 87 25.19 -12.36 -1.91
C LEU A 87 25.35 -11.61 -0.58
N GLU A 88 26.25 -10.64 -0.50
CA GLU A 88 26.42 -9.79 0.68
C GLU A 88 25.13 -9.04 1.01
N ASN A 89 24.45 -8.50 0.00
CA ASN A 89 23.19 -7.76 0.16
C ASN A 89 22.04 -8.66 0.66
N ILE A 90 21.92 -9.89 0.16
CA ILE A 90 20.80 -10.77 0.52
C ILE A 90 21.06 -11.67 1.73
N ARG A 91 22.32 -11.87 2.14
CA ARG A 91 22.74 -12.86 3.13
C ARG A 91 21.96 -12.79 4.44
N SER A 92 21.67 -11.60 4.92
CA SER A 92 20.93 -11.37 6.17
C SER A 92 19.43 -11.66 6.06
N PHE A 93 18.90 -11.71 4.85
CA PHE A 93 17.47 -11.86 4.55
C PHE A 93 17.11 -13.28 4.08
N ILE A 94 18.08 -14.19 4.00
CA ILE A 94 17.87 -15.55 3.50
C ILE A 94 18.33 -16.62 4.49
N THR A 95 17.75 -17.82 4.37
CA THR A 95 18.14 -19.02 5.11
C THR A 95 18.05 -20.26 4.22
N LEU A 96 18.79 -21.31 4.54
CA LEU A 96 18.79 -22.59 3.83
C LEU A 96 18.11 -23.72 4.63
N GLY A 97 18.00 -23.56 5.96
CA GLY A 97 17.58 -24.62 6.88
C GLY A 97 16.08 -24.79 7.03
N HIS A 98 15.65 -26.01 7.30
CA HIS A 98 14.35 -26.25 7.91
C HIS A 98 14.47 -25.99 9.41
N PRO A 99 13.61 -25.19 10.04
CA PRO A 99 13.52 -25.15 11.49
C PRO A 99 13.04 -26.53 11.96
N GLU A 100 13.87 -27.26 12.70
CA GLU A 100 13.44 -28.52 13.33
C GLU A 100 12.25 -28.26 14.26
N VAL A 101 11.28 -29.16 14.24
CA VAL A 101 9.99 -28.97 14.93
C VAL A 101 10.14 -28.79 16.45
N GLN A 102 11.18 -29.32 17.06
CA GLN A 102 11.44 -29.19 18.50
C GLN A 102 12.00 -27.82 18.91
N ASP A 103 12.69 -27.12 18.03
CA ASP A 103 13.17 -25.76 18.29
C ASP A 103 12.11 -24.70 18.05
N ARG A 104 11.00 -25.02 17.37
CA ARG A 104 9.93 -24.04 17.07
C ARG A 104 9.32 -23.45 18.33
N VAL A 105 9.00 -24.24 19.35
CA VAL A 105 8.37 -23.77 20.58
C VAL A 105 9.34 -22.92 21.44
N LYS A 106 10.61 -23.31 21.51
CA LYS A 106 11.64 -22.53 22.20
C LYS A 106 12.01 -21.27 21.42
N ALA A 107 12.10 -21.35 20.08
CA ALA A 107 12.39 -20.21 19.20
C ALA A 107 11.26 -19.17 19.20
N ILE A 108 10.00 -19.55 19.33
CA ILE A 108 8.86 -18.63 19.45
C ILE A 108 8.96 -17.82 20.75
N ARG A 109 9.36 -18.43 21.86
CA ARG A 109 9.57 -17.71 23.14
C ARG A 109 10.76 -16.75 23.15
N LEU A 110 11.77 -16.97 22.33
CA LEU A 110 13.02 -16.20 22.31
C LEU A 110 13.05 -15.09 21.25
N ARG A 111 12.09 -15.04 20.31
CA ARG A 111 12.06 -14.08 19.21
C ARG A 111 10.82 -13.18 19.27
N SER A 112 10.66 -12.46 20.37
CA SER A 112 9.80 -11.28 20.37
C SER A 112 10.68 -10.05 20.08
N ARG A 113 10.27 -9.25 19.11
CA ARG A 113 10.88 -7.95 18.80
C ARG A 113 9.86 -6.87 19.02
N GLN A 114 10.28 -5.82 19.68
CA GLN A 114 9.50 -4.61 19.86
C GLN A 114 10.31 -3.45 19.31
N GLU A 115 9.66 -2.61 18.53
CA GLU A 115 10.25 -1.43 17.93
C GLU A 115 9.39 -0.23 18.30
N LEU A 116 10.04 0.83 18.75
CA LEU A 116 9.42 2.13 18.98
C LEU A 116 10.19 3.16 18.16
N LEU A 117 9.48 3.76 17.18
CA LEU A 117 10.00 4.89 16.43
C LEU A 117 9.27 6.14 16.87
N THR A 118 10.02 7.18 17.15
CA THR A 118 9.47 8.51 17.46
C THR A 118 10.15 9.52 16.57
N ARG A 119 9.36 10.34 15.89
CA ARG A 119 9.84 11.44 15.04
C ARG A 119 9.15 12.72 15.44
N ALA A 120 9.91 13.77 15.63
CA ALA A 120 9.41 15.14 15.78
C ALA A 120 9.84 15.97 14.58
N LYS A 121 8.90 16.75 14.01
CA LYS A 121 9.11 17.59 12.84
C LYS A 121 8.74 19.03 13.17
N VAL A 122 9.62 19.97 12.82
CA VAL A 122 9.36 21.40 12.94
C VAL A 122 9.57 22.04 11.57
N SER A 123 8.60 22.81 11.10
CA SER A 123 8.71 23.55 9.83
C SER A 123 9.15 24.99 10.08
N LEU A 124 10.25 25.40 9.44
CA LEU A 124 10.78 26.77 9.50
C LEU A 124 10.90 27.36 8.08
N PRO A 125 10.56 28.65 7.88
CA PRO A 125 9.99 29.60 8.84
C PRO A 125 8.56 29.21 9.27
N LEU A 126 8.09 29.76 10.38
CA LEU A 126 6.73 29.51 10.86
C LEU A 126 5.69 29.97 9.83
N GLN A 127 4.70 29.13 9.60
CA GLN A 127 3.60 29.40 8.67
C GLN A 127 2.65 30.49 9.23
N GLU A 128 1.94 31.19 8.34
CA GLU A 128 1.01 32.27 8.69
C GLU A 128 -0.05 31.84 9.73
N GLY A 129 -0.45 30.58 9.75
CA GLY A 129 -1.43 30.04 10.70
C GLY A 129 -1.04 30.20 12.18
N TYR A 130 0.22 30.43 12.51
CA TYR A 130 0.68 30.69 13.88
C TYR A 130 0.61 32.18 14.27
N THR A 131 0.31 33.08 13.32
CA THR A 131 0.25 34.52 13.57
C THR A 131 -0.97 34.88 14.42
N THR A 132 -0.74 35.77 15.39
CA THR A 132 -1.81 36.32 16.22
C THR A 132 -2.30 37.62 15.59
N TYR A 133 -3.60 37.74 15.35
CA TYR A 133 -4.21 38.90 14.75
C TYR A 133 -4.98 39.73 15.78
N SER A 134 -4.93 41.06 15.65
CA SER A 134 -5.78 41.99 16.41
C SER A 134 -6.97 42.44 15.53
N PRO A 135 -8.17 42.63 16.11
CA PRO A 135 -9.31 43.17 15.34
C PRO A 135 -9.03 44.53 14.70
N VAL A 136 -8.10 45.32 15.26
CA VAL A 136 -7.70 46.65 14.77
C VAL A 136 -6.91 46.59 13.48
N ASP A 137 -6.33 45.43 13.14
CA ASP A 137 -5.47 45.24 11.96
C ASP A 137 -6.30 45.00 10.66
N PHE A 138 -7.64 45.02 10.75
CA PHE A 138 -8.53 44.68 9.63
C PHE A 138 -9.62 45.72 9.41
N ASP A 139 -9.90 46.04 8.17
CA ASP A 139 -10.94 46.98 7.78
C ASP A 139 -12.36 46.44 8.05
N THR A 140 -12.51 45.10 8.03
CA THR A 140 -13.82 44.47 8.25
C THR A 140 -13.73 43.32 9.28
N ARG A 141 -14.79 43.25 10.09
CA ARG A 141 -14.96 42.16 11.07
C ARG A 141 -14.95 40.78 10.40
N LYS A 142 -15.52 40.64 9.20
CA LYS A 142 -15.59 39.40 8.43
C LYS A 142 -14.18 38.92 8.02
N GLU A 143 -13.31 39.85 7.67
CA GLU A 143 -11.92 39.52 7.31
C GLU A 143 -11.13 39.04 8.55
N TYR A 144 -11.25 39.73 9.64
CA TYR A 144 -10.68 39.31 10.93
C TYR A 144 -11.15 37.89 11.33
N GLU A 145 -12.48 37.64 11.32
CA GLU A 145 -13.05 36.35 11.67
C GLU A 145 -12.51 35.24 10.74
N ARG A 146 -12.37 35.50 9.43
CA ARG A 146 -11.77 34.55 8.47
C ARG A 146 -10.30 34.22 8.83
N LYS A 147 -9.52 35.23 9.22
CA LYS A 147 -8.12 35.01 9.63
C LYS A 147 -8.02 34.25 10.94
N VAL A 148 -8.89 34.52 11.89
CA VAL A 148 -8.98 33.80 13.17
C VAL A 148 -9.39 32.33 12.96
N ASP A 149 -10.35 32.07 12.08
CA ASP A 149 -10.77 30.70 11.74
C ASP A 149 -9.67 29.87 11.05
N ASN A 150 -8.70 30.52 10.41
CA ASN A 150 -7.54 29.90 9.78
C ASN A 150 -6.34 29.75 10.73
N ARG A 151 -6.44 30.22 12.00
CA ARG A 151 -5.37 30.01 12.98
C ARG A 151 -5.25 28.56 13.39
N PHE A 152 -3.99 28.13 13.52
CA PHE A 152 -3.68 26.79 13.98
C PHE A 152 -3.96 26.62 15.46
N HIS A 153 -4.48 25.45 15.84
CA HIS A 153 -4.87 25.12 17.20
C HIS A 153 -3.72 24.56 18.03
N GLY A 154 -2.69 24.01 17.36
CA GLY A 154 -1.57 23.33 17.99
C GLY A 154 -0.22 24.04 17.79
N PRO A 155 0.83 23.48 18.38
CA PRO A 155 2.20 23.99 18.26
C PRO A 155 2.78 23.72 16.87
N PRO A 156 3.88 24.40 16.48
CA PRO A 156 4.57 24.16 15.21
C PRO A 156 5.42 22.88 15.21
N VAL A 157 4.98 21.87 15.94
CA VAL A 157 5.67 20.60 16.10
C VAL A 157 4.74 19.47 15.72
N GLY A 158 5.07 18.73 14.66
CA GLY A 158 4.47 17.46 14.35
C GLY A 158 5.13 16.33 15.13
N LEU A 159 4.36 15.33 15.54
CA LEU A 159 4.84 14.19 16.30
C LEU A 159 4.29 12.90 15.70
N LEU A 160 5.20 11.99 15.33
CA LEU A 160 4.88 10.64 14.91
C LEU A 160 5.42 9.65 15.93
N LEU A 161 4.58 8.71 16.36
CA LEU A 161 4.95 7.61 17.22
C LEU A 161 4.45 6.31 16.59
N LYS A 162 5.38 5.40 16.27
CA LYS A 162 5.06 4.06 15.76
C LYS A 162 5.58 3.01 16.74
N TYR A 163 4.71 2.13 17.17
CA TYR A 163 5.06 0.96 17.97
C TYR A 163 4.71 -0.31 17.17
N LYS A 164 5.65 -1.23 17.10
CA LYS A 164 5.49 -2.52 16.44
C LYS A 164 5.98 -3.63 17.35
N ALA A 165 5.17 -4.65 17.52
CA ALA A 165 5.50 -5.85 18.25
C ALA A 165 5.34 -7.06 17.33
N THR A 166 6.37 -7.91 17.24
CA THR A 166 6.35 -9.15 16.46
C THR A 166 6.71 -10.31 17.38
N ILE A 167 5.89 -11.34 17.38
CA ILE A 167 6.11 -12.56 18.18
C ILE A 167 6.23 -13.75 17.24
N GLY A 168 7.47 -14.20 17.05
CA GLY A 168 7.80 -15.24 16.07
C GLY A 168 7.36 -14.84 14.66
N GLN A 169 6.88 -15.82 13.89
CA GLN A 169 6.36 -15.64 12.52
C GLN A 169 4.82 -15.49 12.48
N HIS A 170 4.17 -15.61 13.64
CA HIS A 170 2.73 -15.83 13.71
C HIS A 170 1.92 -14.61 14.14
N LEU A 171 2.49 -13.73 14.93
CA LEU A 171 1.75 -12.58 15.47
C LEU A 171 2.53 -11.28 15.26
N GLN A 172 1.87 -10.32 14.66
CA GLN A 172 2.33 -8.94 14.55
C GLN A 172 1.22 -8.01 15.05
N ALA A 173 1.58 -7.04 15.88
CA ALA A 173 0.70 -5.96 16.29
C ALA A 173 1.42 -4.62 16.07
N GLY A 174 0.68 -3.60 15.71
CA GLY A 174 1.22 -2.26 15.52
C GLY A 174 0.25 -1.17 15.92
N LEU A 175 0.83 -0.03 16.30
CA LEU A 175 0.14 1.20 16.64
C LEU A 175 0.90 2.36 16.02
N THR A 176 0.19 3.22 15.30
CA THR A 176 0.72 4.47 14.74
C THR A 176 -0.12 5.62 15.25
N LEU A 177 0.52 6.63 15.80
CA LEU A 177 -0.07 7.86 16.30
C LEU A 177 0.64 9.03 15.64
N GLU A 178 -0.12 9.97 15.08
CA GLU A 178 0.44 11.13 14.40
C GLU A 178 -0.35 12.40 14.71
N ASN A 179 0.39 13.49 14.74
CA ASN A 179 -0.11 14.86 14.66
C ASN A 179 0.81 15.68 13.77
N ASP A 180 0.22 16.40 12.83
CA ASP A 180 0.95 17.35 12.00
C ASP A 180 1.26 18.67 12.74
N PRO A 181 2.29 19.43 12.27
CA PRO A 181 2.54 20.77 12.82
C PRO A 181 1.31 21.66 12.68
N GLY A 182 0.82 22.20 13.80
CA GLY A 182 -0.36 23.06 13.85
C GLY A 182 -1.63 22.37 14.35
N GLU A 183 -1.62 21.05 14.44
CA GLU A 183 -2.74 20.31 15.01
C GLU A 183 -2.73 20.31 16.53
N GLY A 184 -3.93 20.40 17.10
CA GLY A 184 -4.09 20.54 18.54
C GLY A 184 -4.06 19.22 19.28
N TYR A 185 -3.31 19.15 20.37
CA TYR A 185 -3.35 18.04 21.32
C TYR A 185 -4.43 18.28 22.37
N PHE A 186 -5.34 17.32 22.58
CA PHE A 186 -6.42 17.38 23.59
C PHE A 186 -7.29 18.63 23.46
N THR A 187 -7.69 18.98 22.24
CA THR A 187 -8.53 20.13 21.93
C THR A 187 -10.02 19.75 21.87
N ARG A 188 -10.89 20.75 21.64
CA ARG A 188 -12.31 20.53 21.37
C ARG A 188 -12.56 19.55 20.21
N TYR A 189 -11.71 19.60 19.18
CA TYR A 189 -11.82 18.79 17.96
C TYR A 189 -11.03 17.48 18.06
N GLN A 190 -10.01 17.42 18.91
CA GLN A 190 -9.11 16.30 19.07
C GLN A 190 -9.02 15.86 20.54
N LYS A 191 -9.87 14.90 20.93
CA LYS A 191 -9.99 14.45 22.33
C LYS A 191 -8.97 13.40 22.72
N THR A 192 -8.44 12.66 21.77
CA THR A 192 -7.52 11.51 21.97
C THR A 192 -6.06 11.92 22.04
N GLY A 193 -5.74 13.19 21.78
CA GLY A 193 -4.38 13.71 21.81
C GLY A 193 -3.62 13.61 20.50
N PHE A 194 -3.96 12.67 19.63
CA PHE A 194 -3.39 12.51 18.28
C PHE A 194 -4.48 12.59 17.23
N ASP A 195 -4.20 13.25 16.11
CA ASP A 195 -5.16 13.42 15.03
C ASP A 195 -5.39 12.12 14.29
N PHE A 196 -4.33 11.44 13.94
CA PHE A 196 -4.37 10.12 13.35
C PHE A 196 -4.04 9.01 14.34
N LEU A 197 -4.84 7.94 14.32
CA LEU A 197 -4.64 6.74 15.10
C LEU A 197 -4.90 5.52 14.23
N SER A 198 -3.87 4.73 14.00
CA SER A 198 -3.94 3.45 13.32
C SER A 198 -3.46 2.33 14.22
N ALA A 199 -4.20 1.22 14.26
CA ALA A 199 -3.81 0.04 15.01
C ALA A 199 -4.17 -1.23 14.23
N HIS A 200 -3.32 -2.26 14.33
CA HIS A 200 -3.57 -3.55 13.69
C HIS A 200 -3.06 -4.72 14.51
N ILE A 201 -3.66 -5.87 14.28
CA ILE A 201 -3.20 -7.18 14.74
C ILE A 201 -3.25 -8.12 13.53
N SER A 202 -2.15 -8.76 13.20
CA SER A 202 -2.03 -9.74 12.11
C SER A 202 -1.58 -11.08 12.66
N ILE A 203 -2.35 -12.11 12.42
CA ILE A 203 -2.08 -13.50 12.82
C ILE A 203 -1.84 -14.31 11.55
N HIS A 204 -0.70 -15.01 11.49
CA HIS A 204 -0.34 -15.89 10.40
C HIS A 204 -0.35 -17.33 10.87
N THR A 205 -0.93 -18.21 10.08
CA THR A 205 -0.89 -19.65 10.32
C THR A 205 -0.60 -20.42 9.03
N ASP A 206 -0.08 -21.64 9.15
CA ASP A 206 0.17 -22.52 8.01
C ASP A 206 -1.04 -23.43 7.69
N ARG A 207 -2.21 -23.07 8.22
CA ARG A 207 -3.44 -23.87 8.11
C ARG A 207 -4.45 -23.21 7.17
N PHE A 208 -5.69 -23.68 7.20
CA PHE A 208 -6.80 -23.16 6.40
C PHE A 208 -6.96 -21.62 6.50
N PHE A 209 -6.89 -21.06 7.69
CA PHE A 209 -6.79 -19.60 7.90
C PHE A 209 -5.33 -19.19 7.79
N GLN A 210 -4.86 -18.82 6.61
CA GLN A 210 -3.47 -18.46 6.40
C GLN A 210 -3.11 -17.11 7.05
N ARG A 211 -4.05 -16.14 7.00
CA ARG A 211 -3.89 -14.83 7.64
C ARG A 211 -5.23 -14.34 8.18
N ILE A 212 -5.19 -13.78 9.39
CA ILE A 212 -6.28 -13.04 10.00
C ILE A 212 -5.73 -11.67 10.34
N LEU A 213 -6.36 -10.60 9.85
CA LEU A 213 -5.92 -9.24 10.09
C LEU A 213 -7.10 -8.43 10.62
N LEU A 214 -6.88 -7.75 11.76
CA LEU A 214 -7.84 -6.90 12.44
C LEU A 214 -7.29 -5.49 12.57
N GLY A 215 -8.14 -4.49 12.41
CA GLY A 215 -7.79 -3.07 12.51
C GLY A 215 -7.50 -2.44 11.16
N ASN A 216 -6.40 -1.69 11.04
CA ASN A 216 -6.05 -0.98 9.82
C ASN A 216 -5.15 -1.84 8.92
N TYR A 217 -5.49 -1.92 7.63
CA TYR A 217 -4.77 -2.76 6.66
C TYR A 217 -4.79 -2.16 5.25
N ARG A 218 -3.93 -2.69 4.39
CA ARG A 218 -3.86 -2.41 2.95
C ARG A 218 -4.28 -3.63 2.16
N LEU A 219 -4.71 -3.39 0.93
CA LEU A 219 -5.09 -4.39 -0.04
C LEU A 219 -4.33 -4.19 -1.34
N GLN A 220 -3.75 -5.26 -1.89
CA GLN A 220 -3.01 -5.24 -3.15
C GLN A 220 -3.39 -6.47 -3.98
N TRP A 221 -4.17 -6.26 -5.04
CA TRP A 221 -4.60 -7.31 -5.96
C TRP A 221 -4.17 -7.04 -7.41
N GLY A 222 -3.83 -8.09 -8.14
CA GLY A 222 -3.48 -8.05 -9.55
C GLY A 222 -2.38 -7.05 -9.89
N GLN A 223 -2.62 -6.24 -10.93
CA GLN A 223 -1.78 -5.12 -11.36
C GLN A 223 -2.27 -3.77 -10.82
N GLY A 224 -3.22 -3.79 -9.87
CA GLY A 224 -3.74 -2.61 -9.20
C GLY A 224 -4.83 -1.87 -9.95
N LEU A 225 -5.56 -2.53 -10.84
CA LEU A 225 -6.69 -1.91 -11.52
C LEU A 225 -7.92 -1.80 -10.61
N VAL A 226 -8.17 -2.80 -9.75
CA VAL A 226 -9.28 -2.77 -8.79
C VAL A 226 -8.86 -2.18 -7.47
N ALA A 227 -7.78 -2.68 -6.88
CA ALA A 227 -7.30 -2.19 -5.58
C ALA A 227 -5.80 -2.34 -5.42
N TRP A 228 -5.16 -1.25 -5.00
CA TRP A 228 -3.74 -1.19 -4.67
C TRP A 228 -3.48 -0.16 -3.59
N GLY A 229 -3.30 -0.59 -2.37
CA GLY A 229 -2.90 0.27 -1.26
C GLY A 229 -1.38 0.24 -1.05
N GLY A 230 -0.79 1.40 -0.76
CA GLY A 230 0.64 1.58 -0.55
C GLY A 230 1.38 1.99 -1.81
N PHE A 231 2.69 1.89 -1.75
CA PHE A 231 3.56 2.37 -2.83
C PHE A 231 3.23 1.67 -4.16
N ALA A 232 3.00 2.46 -5.19
CA ALA A 232 2.84 2.01 -6.56
C ALA A 232 4.05 2.49 -7.37
N SER A 233 4.90 1.57 -7.81
CA SER A 233 5.98 1.91 -8.73
C SER A 233 5.38 2.57 -9.97
N GLY A 234 5.80 3.78 -10.26
CA GLY A 234 5.52 4.45 -11.51
C GLY A 234 6.39 3.89 -12.64
N LYS A 235 6.58 4.67 -13.68
CA LYS A 235 7.54 4.35 -14.74
C LYS A 235 8.94 4.21 -14.16
N SER A 236 9.59 3.10 -14.44
CA SER A 236 10.95 2.83 -14.02
C SER A 236 11.72 2.22 -15.19
N ASP A 237 12.94 2.68 -15.41
CA ASP A 237 13.92 2.06 -16.29
C ASP A 237 14.30 0.65 -15.81
N VAL A 238 14.00 0.33 -14.56
CA VAL A 238 14.15 -1.02 -14.05
C VAL A 238 13.00 -1.89 -14.54
N VAL A 239 13.29 -2.80 -15.47
CA VAL A 239 12.32 -3.73 -16.11
C VAL A 239 11.46 -4.48 -15.10
N VAL A 240 12.02 -4.80 -13.95
CA VAL A 240 11.35 -5.53 -12.85
C VAL A 240 10.27 -4.67 -12.16
N GLY A 241 10.46 -3.35 -12.08
CA GLY A 241 9.55 -2.42 -11.40
C GLY A 241 8.20 -2.23 -12.09
N ASN A 242 8.11 -2.61 -13.37
CA ASN A 242 6.91 -2.37 -14.18
C ASN A 242 5.79 -3.40 -13.98
N GLU A 243 6.10 -4.56 -13.38
CA GLU A 243 5.11 -5.57 -12.98
C GLU A 243 4.80 -5.44 -11.49
N LYS A 244 3.53 -5.28 -11.16
CA LYS A 244 3.05 -5.32 -9.78
C LYS A 244 2.84 -6.76 -9.33
N SER A 245 3.25 -7.06 -8.11
CA SER A 245 2.98 -8.36 -7.47
C SER A 245 2.11 -8.10 -6.23
N GLY A 246 0.82 -8.29 -6.37
CA GLY A 246 -0.13 -8.14 -5.27
C GLY A 246 0.19 -9.09 -4.11
N LYS A 247 0.27 -8.54 -2.90
CA LYS A 247 0.57 -9.28 -1.66
C LYS A 247 -0.69 -9.71 -0.91
N GLY A 248 -1.90 -9.43 -1.48
CA GLY A 248 -3.16 -9.56 -0.76
C GLY A 248 -3.26 -8.51 0.34
N PHE A 249 -3.59 -8.94 1.56
CA PHE A 249 -3.65 -8.04 2.71
C PHE A 249 -2.31 -7.86 3.39
N SER A 250 -2.02 -6.64 3.82
CA SER A 250 -0.88 -6.31 4.67
C SER A 250 -1.29 -5.32 5.77
N PRO A 251 -0.66 -5.37 6.95
CA PRO A 251 -0.89 -4.39 8.00
C PRO A 251 -0.62 -2.97 7.51
N TYR A 252 -1.40 -2.00 8.00
CA TYR A 252 -1.17 -0.60 7.72
C TYR A 252 -0.22 -0.01 8.75
N THR A 253 0.90 0.52 8.30
CA THR A 253 1.98 1.09 9.14
C THR A 253 2.31 2.53 8.77
N SER A 254 1.72 3.06 7.68
CA SER A 254 1.89 4.46 7.27
C SER A 254 1.11 5.41 8.17
N ALA A 255 1.48 6.68 8.12
CA ALA A 255 0.79 7.78 8.73
C ALA A 255 -0.21 8.50 7.78
N ASP A 256 -0.32 8.06 6.52
CA ASP A 256 -1.31 8.58 5.57
C ASP A 256 -2.74 8.28 6.06
N GLU A 257 -3.54 9.33 6.23
CA GLU A 257 -4.88 9.27 6.81
C GLU A 257 -5.95 8.77 5.83
N ASN A 258 -5.63 8.61 4.55
CA ASN A 258 -6.62 8.31 3.50
C ASN A 258 -6.52 6.88 2.98
N ASN A 259 -5.32 6.38 2.72
CA ASN A 259 -5.07 5.18 1.93
C ASN A 259 -5.03 3.88 2.73
N TYR A 260 -6.00 3.66 3.62
CA TYR A 260 -6.14 2.42 4.40
C TYR A 260 -7.56 1.89 4.40
N LEU A 261 -7.70 0.63 4.75
CA LEU A 261 -8.96 -0.05 5.08
C LEU A 261 -8.99 -0.33 6.58
N LYS A 262 -10.17 -0.31 7.22
CA LYS A 262 -10.33 -0.51 8.67
C LYS A 262 -11.43 -1.51 8.96
N GLY A 263 -11.04 -2.65 9.55
CA GLY A 263 -11.99 -3.71 9.87
C GLY A 263 -11.35 -5.08 10.00
N VAL A 264 -11.80 -6.04 9.20
CA VAL A 264 -11.35 -7.44 9.24
C VAL A 264 -10.98 -7.90 7.85
N ALA A 265 -9.84 -8.57 7.72
CA ALA A 265 -9.42 -9.24 6.50
C ALA A 265 -8.95 -10.67 6.80
N LEU A 266 -9.33 -11.59 5.93
CA LEU A 266 -9.03 -13.02 6.05
C LEU A 266 -8.44 -13.54 4.75
N THR A 267 -7.30 -14.23 4.83
CA THR A 267 -6.78 -15.05 3.74
C THR A 267 -6.94 -16.51 4.09
N LEU A 268 -7.68 -17.22 3.27
CA LEU A 268 -7.98 -18.65 3.39
C LEU A 268 -7.13 -19.44 2.40
N LYS A 269 -6.72 -20.64 2.78
CA LYS A 269 -6.00 -21.58 1.91
C LYS A 269 -6.74 -22.91 1.89
N PRO A 270 -7.82 -23.04 1.09
CA PRO A 270 -8.62 -24.25 1.04
C PRO A 270 -7.83 -25.46 0.57
N CYS A 271 -6.90 -25.27 -0.36
CA CYS A 271 -5.98 -26.28 -0.83
C CYS A 271 -4.63 -25.68 -1.19
N ARG A 272 -3.66 -26.52 -1.57
CA ARG A 272 -2.27 -26.09 -1.80
C ARG A 272 -2.11 -25.06 -2.93
N GLN A 273 -3.02 -25.09 -3.90
CA GLN A 273 -2.97 -24.25 -5.10
C GLN A 273 -3.93 -23.07 -5.06
N VAL A 274 -4.87 -23.02 -4.13
CA VAL A 274 -5.91 -21.98 -4.08
C VAL A 274 -5.77 -21.17 -2.80
N THR A 275 -5.76 -19.85 -2.96
CA THR A 275 -5.94 -18.90 -1.87
C THR A 275 -7.21 -18.08 -2.11
N ALA A 276 -7.93 -17.74 -1.07
CA ALA A 276 -9.11 -16.90 -1.14
C ALA A 276 -9.02 -15.79 -0.09
N ASP A 277 -9.21 -14.57 -0.54
CA ASP A 277 -9.22 -13.37 0.28
C ASP A 277 -10.65 -12.87 0.47
N VAL A 278 -11.01 -12.48 1.69
CA VAL A 278 -12.30 -11.84 2.01
C VAL A 278 -12.06 -10.75 3.02
N PHE A 279 -12.72 -9.60 2.84
CA PHE A 279 -12.59 -8.51 3.79
C PHE A 279 -13.86 -7.67 3.93
N PHE A 280 -13.91 -6.98 5.05
CA PHE A 280 -14.90 -5.99 5.39
C PHE A 280 -14.19 -4.79 6.04
N SER A 281 -14.49 -3.57 5.55
CA SER A 281 -13.93 -2.31 6.05
C SER A 281 -15.05 -1.29 6.21
N ARG A 282 -15.02 -0.59 7.34
CA ARG A 282 -15.87 0.57 7.59
C ARG A 282 -15.02 1.64 8.27
N LYS A 283 -14.87 2.79 7.63
CA LYS A 283 -14.13 3.92 8.16
C LYS A 283 -14.87 5.24 7.92
N LYS A 284 -14.46 6.27 8.64
CA LYS A 284 -14.83 7.65 8.35
C LYS A 284 -13.65 8.32 7.66
N THR A 285 -13.95 9.06 6.62
CA THR A 285 -12.99 9.78 5.77
C THR A 285 -13.36 11.25 5.73
N ASP A 286 -12.39 12.11 5.45
CA ASP A 286 -12.59 13.54 5.39
C ASP A 286 -13.18 13.98 4.07
N GLY A 287 -14.04 14.98 4.11
CA GLY A 287 -14.72 15.48 2.92
C GLY A 287 -15.07 16.96 3.00
N ASN A 288 -15.04 17.60 1.85
CA ASN A 288 -15.55 18.95 1.68
C ASN A 288 -17.06 18.90 1.48
N ILE A 289 -17.81 19.41 2.46
CA ILE A 289 -19.27 19.49 2.35
C ILE A 289 -19.63 20.70 1.48
N VAL A 290 -20.38 20.46 0.42
CA VAL A 290 -21.01 21.51 -0.40
C VAL A 290 -22.50 21.47 -0.10
N GLN A 291 -23.03 22.52 0.52
CA GLN A 291 -24.48 22.68 0.67
C GLN A 291 -25.09 23.01 -0.71
N ALA A 292 -26.01 22.18 -1.17
CA ALA A 292 -26.82 22.54 -2.31
C ALA A 292 -27.84 23.60 -1.87
N ASP A 293 -27.83 24.77 -2.50
CA ASP A 293 -28.80 25.86 -2.30
C ASP A 293 -30.17 25.52 -2.87
N THR A 294 -30.77 24.38 -2.54
CA THR A 294 -32.11 24.03 -2.98
C THR A 294 -33.04 23.84 -1.80
N LEU A 295 -34.17 24.55 -1.85
CA LEU A 295 -35.29 24.57 -0.89
C LEU A 295 -36.04 23.21 -0.76
N ALA A 296 -35.46 22.11 -1.08
CA ALA A 296 -36.03 20.77 -0.87
C ALA A 296 -35.43 20.16 0.40
N GLU A 297 -36.27 20.03 1.38
CA GLU A 297 -36.01 19.24 2.60
C GLU A 297 -35.57 17.85 2.20
N GLU A 298 -34.54 17.35 2.91
CA GLU A 298 -33.88 16.07 2.83
C GLU A 298 -32.66 15.97 1.86
N ASP A 299 -31.49 16.25 2.45
CA ASP A 299 -30.25 15.47 2.28
C ASP A 299 -29.58 15.40 0.91
N LEU A 300 -29.34 16.51 0.27
CA LEU A 300 -28.28 16.58 -0.73
C LEU A 300 -27.03 17.30 -0.18
N LEU A 301 -26.51 16.77 0.93
CA LEU A 301 -25.13 17.00 1.30
C LEU A 301 -24.26 16.25 0.29
N SER A 302 -23.62 16.97 -0.59
CA SER A 302 -22.66 16.39 -1.48
C SER A 302 -21.26 16.69 -0.98
N VAL A 303 -20.39 15.71 -1.11
CA VAL A 303 -19.07 15.71 -0.51
C VAL A 303 -18.05 15.39 -1.59
N SER A 304 -16.99 16.18 -1.67
CA SER A 304 -15.76 15.76 -2.35
C SER A 304 -14.74 15.27 -1.33
N LEU A 305 -13.89 14.34 -1.71
CA LEU A 305 -12.83 13.85 -0.85
C LEU A 305 -11.86 14.98 -0.46
N TYR A 306 -11.41 14.97 0.79
CA TYR A 306 -10.40 15.88 1.31
C TYR A 306 -9.14 15.08 1.66
N GLU A 307 -8.19 15.05 0.74
CA GLU A 307 -7.04 14.13 0.79
C GLU A 307 -5.82 14.69 1.55
N SER A 308 -5.87 15.93 2.05
CA SER A 308 -4.71 16.53 2.71
C SER A 308 -4.44 15.99 4.12
N GLY A 309 -5.44 15.43 4.80
CA GLY A 309 -5.34 14.92 6.18
C GLY A 309 -5.18 16.01 7.27
N TYR A 310 -5.03 17.30 6.92
CA TYR A 310 -4.75 18.35 7.91
C TYR A 310 -6.00 18.81 8.68
N HIS A 311 -5.87 18.90 10.02
CA HIS A 311 -6.91 19.40 10.93
C HIS A 311 -6.38 20.47 11.89
N ARG A 312 -5.64 21.45 11.34
CA ARG A 312 -4.89 22.47 12.08
C ARG A 312 -5.76 23.65 12.55
N ASN A 313 -6.85 23.93 11.83
CA ASN A 313 -7.70 25.08 12.04
C ASN A 313 -9.19 24.73 11.96
N ASN A 314 -10.08 25.71 12.30
CA ASN A 314 -11.53 25.48 12.31
C ASN A 314 -12.10 25.00 10.97
N ASN A 315 -11.58 25.50 9.85
CA ASN A 315 -12.07 25.14 8.51
C ASN A 315 -11.67 23.71 8.13
N GLU A 316 -10.44 23.31 8.45
CA GLU A 316 -9.95 21.94 8.24
C GLU A 316 -10.69 20.97 9.17
N CYS A 317 -10.83 21.30 10.46
CA CYS A 317 -11.54 20.47 11.44
C CYS A 317 -13.02 20.20 11.09
N ARG A 318 -13.70 21.13 10.39
CA ARG A 318 -15.08 20.90 9.93
C ARG A 318 -15.20 19.83 8.86
N LYS A 319 -14.12 19.51 8.16
CA LYS A 319 -14.08 18.48 7.10
C LYS A 319 -13.82 17.08 7.65
N LYS A 320 -13.35 17.01 8.90
CA LYS A 320 -12.95 15.76 9.53
C LYS A 320 -14.13 14.80 9.68
N HIS A 321 -13.93 13.55 9.21
CA HIS A 321 -14.89 12.46 9.38
C HIS A 321 -16.33 12.75 8.88
N THR A 322 -16.45 13.56 7.83
CA THR A 322 -17.75 13.94 7.26
C THR A 322 -18.33 12.91 6.31
N LEU A 323 -17.49 11.98 5.83
CA LEU A 323 -17.85 10.92 4.91
C LEU A 323 -17.68 9.55 5.60
N GLU A 324 -18.69 8.71 5.48
CA GLU A 324 -18.60 7.29 5.88
C GLU A 324 -18.37 6.43 4.65
N GLU A 325 -17.38 5.55 4.75
CA GLU A 325 -17.00 4.62 3.70
C GLU A 325 -17.16 3.19 4.18
N LEU A 326 -17.94 2.42 3.42
CA LEU A 326 -18.09 0.98 3.57
C LEU A 326 -17.44 0.30 2.37
N THR A 327 -16.46 -0.56 2.61
CA THR A 327 -15.80 -1.32 1.54
C THR A 327 -15.74 -2.78 1.89
N THR A 328 -16.11 -3.64 0.95
CA THR A 328 -16.05 -5.10 1.10
C THR A 328 -15.66 -5.76 -0.21
N GLY A 329 -15.12 -6.94 -0.13
CA GLY A 329 -14.73 -7.65 -1.34
C GLY A 329 -14.07 -9.00 -1.06
N GLY A 330 -13.66 -9.64 -2.13
CA GLY A 330 -12.95 -10.89 -2.07
C GLY A 330 -12.20 -11.19 -3.35
N ALA A 331 -11.24 -12.07 -3.24
CA ALA A 331 -10.46 -12.57 -4.35
C ALA A 331 -10.25 -14.07 -4.24
N VAL A 332 -10.12 -14.74 -5.38
CA VAL A 332 -9.72 -16.14 -5.46
C VAL A 332 -8.53 -16.24 -6.40
N HIS A 333 -7.43 -16.75 -5.91
CA HIS A 333 -6.20 -16.93 -6.69
C HIS A 333 -5.88 -18.41 -6.82
N TRP A 334 -5.75 -18.87 -8.05
CA TRP A 334 -5.25 -20.20 -8.37
C TRP A 334 -3.79 -20.13 -8.78
N ASN A 335 -2.93 -20.81 -8.01
CA ASN A 335 -1.48 -20.77 -8.16
C ASN A 335 -0.97 -22.13 -8.62
N ALA A 336 -0.87 -22.34 -9.93
CA ALA A 336 -0.18 -23.48 -10.52
C ALA A 336 1.31 -23.15 -10.77
N PRO A 337 2.19 -24.15 -10.95
CA PRO A 337 3.63 -23.90 -11.07
C PRO A 337 4.06 -22.95 -12.19
N ALA A 338 3.35 -22.95 -13.33
CA ALA A 338 3.69 -22.11 -14.48
C ALA A 338 2.60 -21.07 -14.80
N PHE A 339 1.48 -21.06 -14.07
CA PHE A 339 0.35 -20.19 -14.36
C PHE A 339 -0.34 -19.77 -13.07
N LYS A 340 -0.65 -18.50 -12.95
CA LYS A 340 -1.46 -17.93 -11.88
C LYS A 340 -2.65 -17.22 -12.49
N LEU A 341 -3.81 -17.37 -11.86
CA LEU A 341 -5.06 -16.72 -12.23
C LEU A 341 -5.70 -16.15 -10.97
N GLY A 342 -6.08 -14.90 -11.02
CA GLY A 342 -6.82 -14.21 -9.97
C GLY A 342 -8.18 -13.73 -10.47
N LEU A 343 -9.18 -13.88 -9.62
CA LEU A 343 -10.50 -13.27 -9.78
C LEU A 343 -10.75 -12.38 -8.59
N ASN A 344 -10.94 -11.08 -8.80
CA ASN A 344 -11.09 -10.10 -7.75
C ASN A 344 -12.44 -9.39 -7.87
N ALA A 345 -13.10 -9.10 -6.77
CA ALA A 345 -14.34 -8.35 -6.70
C ALA A 345 -14.32 -7.37 -5.53
N LEU A 346 -14.66 -6.13 -5.78
CA LEU A 346 -14.66 -5.04 -4.81
C LEU A 346 -15.99 -4.28 -4.88
N TYR A 347 -16.57 -4.00 -3.73
CA TYR A 347 -17.73 -3.13 -3.58
C TYR A 347 -17.41 -2.05 -2.56
N TYR A 348 -17.74 -0.79 -2.87
CA TYR A 348 -17.69 0.29 -1.90
C TYR A 348 -18.92 1.19 -1.97
N ASP A 349 -19.26 1.81 -0.84
CA ASP A 349 -20.40 2.68 -0.63
C ASP A 349 -19.97 3.89 0.20
N PHE A 350 -20.19 5.11 -0.34
CA PHE A 350 -19.90 6.36 0.34
C PHE A 350 -21.20 7.04 0.82
N LYS A 351 -21.19 7.52 2.05
CA LYS A 351 -22.32 8.27 2.65
C LYS A 351 -21.81 9.54 3.32
N PRO A 352 -22.27 10.74 2.90
CA PRO A 352 -23.13 11.02 1.74
C PRO A 352 -22.48 10.72 0.40
N ALA A 353 -23.25 10.85 -0.70
CA ALA A 353 -22.77 10.60 -2.06
C ALA A 353 -21.64 11.55 -2.47
N LEU A 354 -20.71 11.03 -3.27
CA LEU A 354 -19.70 11.86 -3.92
C LEU A 354 -20.33 12.66 -5.07
N MET A 355 -20.00 13.95 -5.17
CA MET A 355 -20.48 14.84 -6.25
C MET A 355 -19.60 14.84 -7.47
N ILE A 356 -20.25 15.08 -8.61
CA ILE A 356 -19.55 15.55 -9.82
C ILE A 356 -19.14 17.00 -9.60
N GLY A 357 -17.87 17.33 -9.86
CA GLY A 357 -17.48 18.73 -9.98
C GLY A 357 -18.07 19.35 -11.26
N ASP A 358 -18.35 20.66 -11.22
CA ASP A 358 -18.99 21.41 -12.31
C ASP A 358 -18.08 21.57 -13.56
N ARG A 359 -16.83 21.18 -13.48
CA ARG A 359 -15.87 21.36 -14.58
C ARG A 359 -15.95 20.22 -15.58
N ILE A 360 -15.81 20.52 -16.88
CA ILE A 360 -15.91 19.55 -17.99
C ILE A 360 -15.00 18.35 -17.79
N TYR A 361 -13.79 18.53 -17.27
CA TYR A 361 -12.84 17.44 -17.02
C TYR A 361 -13.23 16.56 -15.83
N GLN A 362 -14.13 17.00 -14.97
CA GLN A 362 -14.64 16.26 -13.80
C GLN A 362 -15.90 15.45 -14.11
N GLN A 363 -16.46 15.57 -15.31
CA GLN A 363 -17.71 14.88 -15.70
C GLN A 363 -17.66 13.35 -15.60
N TYR A 364 -16.47 12.79 -15.52
CA TYR A 364 -16.23 11.34 -15.37
C TYR A 364 -15.60 10.97 -14.01
N ASN A 365 -15.53 11.91 -13.06
CA ASN A 365 -15.06 11.59 -11.72
C ASN A 365 -16.02 10.63 -11.01
N ASP A 366 -15.53 10.01 -9.94
CA ASP A 366 -16.37 9.12 -9.13
C ASP A 366 -17.55 9.88 -8.51
N THR A 367 -18.72 9.38 -8.75
CA THR A 367 -19.98 10.01 -8.32
C THR A 367 -20.95 8.97 -7.84
N GLY A 368 -21.77 9.38 -6.87
CA GLY A 368 -22.80 8.53 -6.31
C GLY A 368 -22.34 7.80 -5.06
N HIS A 369 -23.12 6.81 -4.66
CA HIS A 369 -22.92 6.10 -3.39
C HIS A 369 -22.15 4.81 -3.58
N LYS A 370 -22.44 4.07 -4.65
CA LYS A 370 -22.11 2.64 -4.74
C LYS A 370 -21.34 2.33 -6.01
N ARG A 371 -20.28 1.56 -5.85
CA ARG A 371 -19.49 0.99 -6.94
C ARG A 371 -19.26 -0.48 -6.74
N PHE A 372 -19.34 -1.22 -7.83
CA PHE A 372 -18.94 -2.60 -7.91
C PHE A 372 -17.91 -2.75 -9.03
N LEU A 373 -16.77 -3.36 -8.69
CA LEU A 373 -15.69 -3.63 -9.61
C LEU A 373 -15.34 -5.10 -9.55
N MET A 374 -14.94 -5.66 -10.67
CA MET A 374 -14.39 -7.00 -10.77
C MET A 374 -13.21 -7.01 -11.73
N SER A 375 -12.24 -7.88 -11.49
CA SER A 375 -11.13 -8.08 -12.41
C SER A 375 -10.70 -9.53 -12.49
N VAL A 376 -10.06 -9.82 -13.60
CA VAL A 376 -9.30 -11.05 -13.84
C VAL A 376 -7.86 -10.65 -14.02
N ASP A 377 -6.98 -11.19 -13.20
CA ASP A 377 -5.54 -11.06 -13.35
C ASP A 377 -4.90 -12.40 -13.65
N TYR A 378 -3.79 -12.37 -14.36
CA TYR A 378 -3.05 -13.57 -14.73
C TYR A 378 -1.57 -13.32 -14.81
N LYS A 379 -0.81 -14.38 -14.58
CA LYS A 379 0.64 -14.42 -14.74
C LYS A 379 1.05 -15.81 -15.21
N THR A 380 1.89 -15.86 -16.22
CA THR A 380 2.45 -17.11 -16.75
C THR A 380 3.89 -16.90 -17.17
N SER A 381 4.68 -17.97 -17.12
CA SER A 381 6.06 -17.97 -17.63
C SER A 381 6.25 -19.15 -18.58
N PHE A 382 6.87 -18.89 -19.72
CA PHE A 382 7.22 -19.91 -20.70
C PHE A 382 8.56 -19.56 -21.36
N ARG A 383 9.55 -20.44 -21.23
CA ARG A 383 10.88 -20.30 -21.82
C ARG A 383 11.57 -18.95 -21.57
N GLY A 384 11.48 -18.44 -20.32
CA GLY A 384 12.08 -17.15 -19.92
C GLY A 384 11.30 -15.91 -20.37
N ILE A 385 10.11 -16.09 -20.97
CA ILE A 385 9.17 -15.01 -21.24
C ILE A 385 8.10 -15.03 -20.15
N TYR A 386 7.91 -13.89 -19.49
CA TYR A 386 6.87 -13.66 -18.51
C TYR A 386 5.74 -12.86 -19.15
N TRP A 387 4.54 -13.39 -19.08
CA TRP A 387 3.33 -12.69 -19.51
C TRP A 387 2.44 -12.48 -18.31
N PHE A 388 2.06 -11.24 -18.07
CA PHE A 388 1.21 -10.84 -16.97
C PHE A 388 0.18 -9.80 -17.42
N GLY A 389 -0.90 -9.68 -16.70
CA GLY A 389 -1.90 -8.66 -16.97
C GLY A 389 -3.07 -8.69 -16.01
N GLU A 390 -3.91 -7.69 -16.14
CA GLU A 390 -5.18 -7.57 -15.45
C GLU A 390 -6.18 -6.90 -16.39
N THR A 391 -7.42 -7.36 -16.37
CA THR A 391 -8.55 -6.68 -17.01
C THR A 391 -9.65 -6.51 -15.98
N ALA A 392 -10.07 -5.28 -15.76
CA ALA A 392 -11.05 -4.89 -14.76
C ALA A 392 -12.28 -4.26 -15.40
N PHE A 393 -13.43 -4.48 -14.80
CA PHE A 393 -14.73 -3.97 -15.21
C PHE A 393 -15.37 -3.20 -14.05
N SER A 394 -15.97 -2.06 -14.36
CA SER A 394 -16.81 -1.30 -13.45
C SER A 394 -18.28 -1.59 -13.70
N GLY A 395 -19.11 -1.58 -12.66
CA GLY A 395 -20.57 -1.79 -12.76
C GLY A 395 -21.32 -0.80 -13.65
N ILE A 396 -20.67 0.26 -14.14
CA ILE A 396 -21.21 1.21 -15.13
C ILE A 396 -20.87 0.83 -16.57
N GLY A 397 -20.33 -0.38 -16.82
CA GLY A 397 -20.02 -0.89 -18.14
C GLY A 397 -18.73 -0.36 -18.75
N SER A 398 -17.85 0.25 -17.97
CA SER A 398 -16.51 0.67 -18.38
C SER A 398 -15.46 -0.37 -17.98
N TRP A 399 -14.30 -0.34 -18.64
CA TRP A 399 -13.25 -1.32 -18.43
C TRP A 399 -11.85 -0.68 -18.46
N ALA A 400 -10.91 -1.37 -17.85
CA ALA A 400 -9.50 -1.04 -17.87
C ALA A 400 -8.69 -2.32 -18.07
N THR A 401 -7.61 -2.25 -18.85
CA THR A 401 -6.71 -3.38 -19.04
C THR A 401 -5.26 -2.95 -19.06
N ILE A 402 -4.43 -3.80 -18.50
CA ILE A 402 -2.97 -3.72 -18.57
C ILE A 402 -2.42 -5.11 -18.89
N ASN A 403 -1.51 -5.19 -19.85
CA ASN A 403 -0.87 -6.43 -20.27
C ASN A 403 0.61 -6.18 -20.50
N GLY A 404 1.45 -7.02 -19.96
CA GLY A 404 2.89 -6.90 -20.06
C GLY A 404 3.54 -8.20 -20.50
N LEU A 405 4.58 -8.06 -21.29
CA LEU A 405 5.52 -9.12 -21.65
C LEU A 405 6.89 -8.71 -21.13
N ARG A 406 7.51 -9.56 -20.37
CA ARG A 406 8.87 -9.38 -19.90
C ARG A 406 9.74 -10.55 -20.33
N TRP A 407 10.89 -10.23 -20.83
CA TRP A 407 11.92 -11.19 -21.20
C TRP A 407 13.28 -10.74 -20.67
N GLY A 408 14.12 -11.66 -20.23
CA GLY A 408 15.45 -11.31 -19.77
C GLY A 408 16.38 -12.51 -19.73
N ASN A 409 17.66 -12.22 -19.87
CA ASN A 409 18.77 -13.14 -19.62
C ASN A 409 19.83 -12.40 -18.77
N SER A 410 20.99 -13.03 -18.56
CA SER A 410 22.08 -12.45 -17.75
C SER A 410 22.68 -11.13 -18.30
N PHE A 411 22.41 -10.77 -19.56
CA PHE A 411 22.99 -9.60 -20.24
C PHE A 411 21.97 -8.55 -20.60
N LEU A 412 20.74 -8.95 -20.91
CA LEU A 412 19.70 -8.06 -21.41
C LEU A 412 18.36 -8.45 -20.82
N SER A 413 17.61 -7.45 -20.38
CA SER A 413 16.21 -7.56 -20.01
C SER A 413 15.39 -6.52 -20.74
N ALA A 414 14.17 -6.88 -21.14
CA ALA A 414 13.23 -6.01 -21.83
C ALA A 414 11.81 -6.22 -21.30
N CYS A 415 11.05 -5.15 -21.28
CA CYS A 415 9.64 -5.17 -20.94
C CYS A 415 8.83 -4.41 -22.00
N LEU A 416 7.75 -5.01 -22.45
CA LEU A 416 6.74 -4.37 -23.26
C LEU A 416 5.42 -4.39 -22.49
N LEU A 417 4.82 -3.24 -22.27
CA LEU A 417 3.59 -3.10 -21.50
C LEU A 417 2.59 -2.27 -22.30
N TYR A 418 1.41 -2.82 -22.51
CA TYR A 418 0.26 -2.14 -23.08
C TYR A 418 -0.78 -1.87 -22.01
N ARG A 419 -1.33 -0.65 -21.98
CA ARG A 419 -2.42 -0.27 -21.10
C ARG A 419 -3.49 0.49 -21.86
N ARG A 420 -4.75 0.28 -21.46
CA ARG A 420 -5.90 1.05 -21.90
C ARG A 420 -6.92 1.14 -20.79
N TYR A 421 -7.22 2.37 -20.37
CA TYR A 421 -8.18 2.69 -19.33
C TYR A 421 -9.29 3.54 -19.96
N ASP A 422 -10.53 3.05 -19.93
CA ASP A 422 -11.68 3.81 -20.40
C ASP A 422 -11.82 5.11 -19.59
N LYS A 423 -12.28 6.19 -20.24
CA LYS A 423 -12.51 7.48 -19.58
C LYS A 423 -13.57 7.44 -18.47
N LYS A 424 -14.47 6.45 -18.51
CA LYS A 424 -15.50 6.21 -17.50
C LYS A 424 -15.09 5.15 -16.49
N TYR A 425 -13.90 4.56 -16.63
CA TYR A 425 -13.41 3.61 -15.66
C TYR A 425 -12.98 4.36 -14.40
N ILE A 426 -13.56 4.00 -13.26
CA ILE A 426 -13.29 4.64 -11.98
C ILE A 426 -13.16 3.55 -10.92
N SER A 427 -12.06 3.59 -10.20
CA SER A 427 -11.88 2.86 -8.95
C SER A 427 -11.15 3.77 -7.98
N HIS A 428 -11.77 4.04 -6.84
CA HIS A 428 -11.17 4.84 -5.76
C HIS A 428 -9.88 4.20 -5.22
N TYR A 429 -9.78 2.89 -5.27
CA TYR A 429 -8.65 2.12 -4.76
C TYR A 429 -7.64 1.70 -5.82
N ALA A 430 -7.84 2.06 -7.09
CA ALA A 430 -6.91 1.68 -8.13
C ALA A 430 -5.65 2.56 -8.13
N ALA A 431 -4.52 1.92 -8.39
CA ALA A 431 -3.28 2.58 -8.73
C ALA A 431 -2.59 1.77 -9.84
N GLY A 432 -3.21 1.70 -11.01
CA GLY A 432 -2.65 1.05 -12.20
C GLY A 432 -1.34 1.71 -12.64
N PHE A 433 -0.53 1.02 -13.44
CA PHE A 433 0.64 1.63 -14.06
C PHE A 433 0.22 2.70 -15.07
N GLY A 434 0.61 3.95 -14.90
CA GLY A 434 0.16 5.07 -15.74
C GLY A 434 1.03 6.31 -15.64
N GLU A 435 0.67 7.33 -16.44
CA GLU A 435 1.26 8.67 -16.37
C GLU A 435 0.67 9.49 -15.23
N TYR A 436 -0.58 9.19 -14.88
CA TYR A 436 -1.35 9.92 -13.88
C TYR A 436 -1.63 9.04 -12.67
N SER A 437 -1.88 9.66 -11.54
CA SER A 437 -2.30 8.97 -10.31
C SER A 437 -3.63 8.24 -10.46
N ASN A 438 -4.52 8.74 -11.33
CA ASN A 438 -5.83 8.14 -11.58
C ASN A 438 -5.77 7.11 -12.70
N THR A 439 -6.29 5.92 -12.45
CA THR A 439 -6.39 4.82 -13.45
C THR A 439 -7.61 5.04 -14.35
N SER A 440 -7.59 6.07 -15.20
CA SER A 440 -8.70 6.40 -16.12
C SER A 440 -8.21 7.21 -17.31
N ASN A 441 -8.93 7.13 -18.44
CA ASN A 441 -8.73 7.94 -19.65
C ASN A 441 -7.28 7.92 -20.16
N GLU A 442 -6.69 6.75 -20.27
CA GLU A 442 -5.30 6.59 -20.68
C GLU A 442 -5.14 5.40 -21.60
N GLU A 443 -4.38 5.57 -22.69
CA GLU A 443 -3.95 4.48 -23.56
C GLU A 443 -2.49 4.67 -23.94
N GLY A 444 -1.68 3.62 -23.83
CA GLY A 444 -0.27 3.72 -24.13
C GLY A 444 0.45 2.38 -24.18
N VAL A 445 1.60 2.43 -24.82
CA VAL A 445 2.59 1.36 -24.85
C VAL A 445 3.85 1.87 -24.17
N TYR A 446 4.39 1.07 -23.29
CA TYR A 446 5.66 1.34 -22.61
C TYR A 446 6.65 0.23 -22.96
N PHE A 447 7.87 0.64 -23.30
CA PHE A 447 8.97 -0.27 -23.60
C PHE A 447 10.21 0.17 -22.81
N CYS A 448 10.88 -0.77 -22.19
CA CYS A 448 12.16 -0.57 -21.49
C CYS A 448 13.09 -1.76 -21.66
#